data_aab698b98d1122af84c0f3bd1db1f899
#
_entry.id   aab698b98d1122af84c0f3bd1db1f899
#
_cell.length_a   1.000
_cell.length_b   1.000
_cell.length_c   1.000
_cell.angle_alpha   90.00
_cell.angle_beta   90.00
_cell.angle_gamma   90.00
#
_symmetry.space_group_name_H-M   'P 1'
#
loop_
_entity.id
_entity.type
_entity.pdbx_description
1 polymer ?
#
loop_
_entity_poly.entity_id
_entity_poly.type
_entity_poly.pdbx_seq_one_letter_code
_entity_poly.pdbx_strand_id
1 'polypeptide(L)'
;MLAVSGLRVRHPRYGEGEVQKERHKGFELLVLFPQGKKIWVRRDDLVISEPEPQARPAPPKVAKPAKDVKPEDRTRLEARRLIEALRLGTVPPDLVEKFTYGRQEEIARFGRWLDEPETPVYLVVGEPGAGKTQLLSYFYWLGLKQRFAVALAEVDPLERPLHKPKNVYAGFVSTFRWRDGDKDRGFRDFLKLADQRGLLEEHRYFCHVRGLEDEEGFWHWLEGSSGASLPLDPEGMKVKESAGGFIPAMYWDAASANIYVYLLSGLGWIAGKLGLRGLLLLLDELELLDTVTAVRQGKGWSFLDGLVLAALNCTSLTLCERWPAELNDAVLLYSKRVLLYRGAVRMPVPYLFKLPSNLKIVMATTPGSEVAVRYETKPQRQALAIRVTLDPLSQTELEGLGRSILEWYARAYDSRSIRGVRPEDVMSVVGNQLSGYDRVRRFVKGVVEFLDIRSFA
;
A
#
# COMPACT_ATOMS: atom_id res chain seq x y z
N MET A 1 -5.90 18.88 18.43
CA MET A 1 -5.47 20.27 18.71
C MET A 1 -4.30 20.17 19.67
N LEU A 2 -3.09 20.45 19.22
CA LEU A 2 -1.92 20.55 20.11
C LEU A 2 -2.04 21.85 20.91
N ALA A 3 -1.82 21.77 22.21
CA ALA A 3 -1.88 22.94 23.09
C ALA A 3 -0.79 23.94 22.66
N VAL A 4 -1.20 25.10 22.17
CA VAL A 4 -0.31 26.17 21.68
C VAL A 4 0.28 26.99 22.85
N SER A 5 -0.14 26.73 24.07
CA SER A 5 0.35 27.39 25.29
C SER A 5 1.77 26.92 25.61
N GLY A 6 2.70 27.87 25.83
CA GLY A 6 4.10 27.60 26.11
C GLY A 6 5.04 27.68 24.89
N LEU A 7 4.52 27.89 23.69
CA LEU A 7 5.34 28.00 22.47
C LEU A 7 6.13 29.31 22.51
N ARG A 8 7.45 29.26 22.33
CA ARG A 8 8.31 30.45 22.20
C ARG A 8 8.24 30.99 20.78
N VAL A 9 8.02 32.28 20.66
CA VAL A 9 7.86 32.99 19.40
C VAL A 9 8.66 34.29 19.41
N ARG A 10 9.08 34.76 18.24
CA ARG A 10 9.78 36.05 18.07
C ARG A 10 8.96 36.97 17.19
N HIS A 11 8.69 38.15 17.70
CA HIS A 11 8.04 39.21 16.95
C HIS A 11 9.04 40.28 16.52
N PRO A 12 9.02 40.78 15.27
CA PRO A 12 10.01 41.76 14.78
C PRO A 12 10.14 43.02 15.63
N ARG A 13 9.01 43.47 16.23
CA ARG A 13 8.96 44.71 17.02
C ARG A 13 9.10 44.51 18.52
N TYR A 14 8.68 43.34 19.06
CA TYR A 14 8.56 43.13 20.51
C TYR A 14 9.59 42.10 21.04
N GLY A 15 10.38 41.48 20.17
CA GLY A 15 11.37 40.49 20.54
C GLY A 15 10.78 39.11 20.83
N GLU A 16 11.45 38.32 21.67
CA GLU A 16 11.02 36.98 22.04
C GLU A 16 9.89 37.03 23.07
N GLY A 17 8.96 36.09 22.97
CA GLY A 17 7.83 35.98 23.89
C GLY A 17 7.28 34.55 23.90
N GLU A 18 6.36 34.32 24.86
CA GLU A 18 5.74 33.01 25.05
C GLU A 18 4.22 33.11 24.82
N VAL A 19 3.69 32.16 24.02
CA VAL A 19 2.26 32.08 23.70
C VAL A 19 1.50 31.58 24.92
N GLN A 20 0.49 32.37 25.35
CA GLN A 20 -0.37 32.07 26.51
C GLN A 20 -1.74 31.55 26.08
N LYS A 21 -2.32 32.09 25.02
CA LYS A 21 -3.65 31.74 24.51
C LYS A 21 -3.73 31.96 23.00
N GLU A 22 -4.71 31.32 22.38
CA GLU A 22 -5.08 31.54 20.98
C GLU A 22 -6.56 31.97 20.85
N ARG A 23 -6.90 32.70 19.78
CA ARG A 23 -8.27 32.97 19.36
C ARG A 23 -8.39 32.90 17.83
N HIS A 24 -9.61 32.91 17.33
CA HIS A 24 -9.93 32.84 15.91
C HIS A 24 -9.27 31.63 15.22
N LYS A 25 -9.38 30.41 15.85
CA LYS A 25 -8.81 29.15 15.33
C LYS A 25 -7.29 29.22 15.10
N GLY A 26 -6.57 29.95 15.95
CA GLY A 26 -5.12 30.05 15.90
C GLY A 26 -4.55 31.17 15.01
N PHE A 27 -5.40 32.02 14.42
CA PHE A 27 -4.93 33.14 13.61
C PHE A 27 -4.34 34.28 14.46
N GLU A 28 -4.75 34.41 15.73
CA GLU A 28 -4.21 35.39 16.67
C GLU A 28 -3.75 34.68 17.95
N LEU A 29 -2.56 35.03 18.41
CA LEU A 29 -1.93 34.49 19.60
C LEU A 29 -1.71 35.59 20.63
N LEU A 30 -2.07 35.32 21.88
CA LEU A 30 -1.72 36.19 23.00
C LEU A 30 -0.31 35.81 23.44
N VAL A 31 0.64 36.72 23.23
CA VAL A 31 2.05 36.51 23.54
C VAL A 31 2.45 37.35 24.74
N LEU A 32 3.09 36.73 25.71
CA LEU A 32 3.72 37.39 26.85
C LEU A 32 5.18 37.69 26.49
N PHE A 33 5.53 38.97 26.46
CA PHE A 33 6.90 39.45 26.23
C PHE A 33 7.65 39.70 27.54
N PRO A 34 9.01 39.72 27.56
CA PRO A 34 9.82 39.82 28.77
C PRO A 34 9.54 41.02 29.66
N GLN A 35 8.97 42.08 29.10
CA GLN A 35 8.57 43.29 29.86
C GLN A 35 7.20 43.14 30.55
N GLY A 36 6.64 41.96 30.67
CA GLY A 36 5.32 41.71 31.25
C GLY A 36 4.15 42.12 30.36
N LYS A 37 4.37 42.60 29.17
CA LYS A 37 3.32 43.01 28.23
C LYS A 37 2.69 41.78 27.56
N LYS A 38 1.34 41.67 27.67
CA LYS A 38 0.56 40.65 26.93
C LYS A 38 -0.10 41.32 25.74
N ILE A 39 0.21 40.88 24.53
CA ILE A 39 -0.28 41.48 23.29
C ILE A 39 -0.86 40.38 22.40
N TRP A 40 -2.02 40.65 21.79
CA TRP A 40 -2.56 39.81 20.71
C TRP A 40 -1.84 40.17 19.41
N VAL A 41 -1.21 39.17 18.81
CA VAL A 41 -0.41 39.30 17.58
C VAL A 41 -0.91 38.29 16.55
N ARG A 42 -0.94 38.66 15.30
CA ARG A 42 -1.25 37.70 14.22
C ARG A 42 -0.15 36.66 14.14
N ARG A 43 -0.56 35.43 13.90
CA ARG A 43 0.38 34.30 13.79
C ARG A 43 1.42 34.51 12.69
N ASP A 44 1.02 35.16 11.59
CA ASP A 44 1.89 35.46 10.44
C ASP A 44 2.97 36.49 10.73
N ASP A 45 2.81 37.30 11.80
CA ASP A 45 3.80 38.26 12.25
C ASP A 45 4.82 37.68 13.25
N LEU A 46 4.72 36.37 13.53
CA LEU A 46 5.56 35.67 14.51
C LEU A 46 6.43 34.63 13.81
N VAL A 47 7.71 34.65 14.13
CA VAL A 47 8.62 33.56 13.82
C VAL A 47 8.60 32.60 15.03
N ILE A 48 8.21 31.34 14.80
CA ILE A 48 8.27 30.30 15.82
C ILE A 48 9.75 30.03 16.08
N SER A 49 10.22 30.35 17.27
CA SER A 49 11.55 29.92 17.70
C SER A 49 11.46 28.44 18.00
N GLU A 50 11.99 27.60 17.13
CA GLU A 50 12.17 26.19 17.48
C GLU A 50 13.00 26.15 18.78
N PRO A 51 12.61 25.31 19.76
CA PRO A 51 13.46 25.08 20.93
C PRO A 51 14.84 24.65 20.39
N GLU A 52 15.91 25.28 20.91
CA GLU A 52 17.27 24.82 20.61
C GLU A 52 17.28 23.31 20.67
N PRO A 53 17.76 22.63 19.63
CA PRO A 53 17.78 21.17 19.63
C PRO A 53 18.56 20.76 20.87
N GLN A 54 17.86 20.26 21.89
CA GLN A 54 18.51 19.53 22.98
C GLN A 54 19.44 18.56 22.28
N ALA A 55 20.75 18.65 22.59
CA ALA A 55 21.78 17.87 21.95
C ALA A 55 21.24 16.44 21.80
N ARG A 56 20.97 16.05 20.56
CA ARG A 56 20.50 14.70 20.27
C ARG A 56 21.50 13.77 20.94
N PRO A 57 21.06 12.83 21.78
CA PRO A 57 21.98 11.82 22.29
C PRO A 57 22.73 11.30 21.06
N ALA A 58 24.07 11.29 21.14
CA ALA A 58 24.94 10.90 20.04
C ALA A 58 24.32 9.67 19.38
N PRO A 59 24.23 9.61 18.04
CA PRO A 59 23.61 8.49 17.37
C PRO A 59 24.24 7.24 17.97
N PRO A 60 23.44 6.23 18.38
CA PRO A 60 23.95 5.02 18.99
C PRO A 60 25.10 4.58 18.08
N LYS A 61 26.32 4.48 18.63
CA LYS A 61 27.50 4.05 17.87
C LYS A 61 27.06 2.89 17.02
N VAL A 62 27.15 3.05 15.68
CA VAL A 62 26.81 1.98 14.72
C VAL A 62 27.44 0.73 15.29
N ALA A 63 26.59 -0.17 15.76
CA ALA A 63 27.03 -1.42 16.35
C ALA A 63 27.96 -2.06 15.31
N LYS A 64 29.18 -2.35 15.71
CA LYS A 64 30.12 -3.11 14.87
C LYS A 64 29.33 -4.25 14.25
N PRO A 65 29.52 -4.58 12.96
CA PRO A 65 28.77 -5.64 12.31
C PRO A 65 28.74 -6.85 13.24
N ALA A 66 27.53 -7.31 13.53
CA ALA A 66 27.31 -8.38 14.49
C ALA A 66 28.26 -9.53 14.13
N LYS A 67 29.08 -9.95 15.09
CA LYS A 67 29.91 -11.17 14.98
C LYS A 67 28.98 -12.25 14.41
N ASP A 68 29.48 -13.05 13.49
CA ASP A 68 28.74 -14.12 12.83
C ASP A 68 27.82 -14.85 13.80
N VAL A 69 26.52 -14.55 13.70
CA VAL A 69 25.50 -15.20 14.52
C VAL A 69 25.50 -16.66 14.07
N LYS A 70 25.70 -17.59 15.02
CA LYS A 70 25.69 -19.01 14.71
C LYS A 70 24.38 -19.38 13.97
N PRO A 71 24.41 -20.30 13.02
CA PRO A 71 23.21 -20.70 12.27
C PRO A 71 22.02 -21.08 13.15
N GLU A 72 22.28 -21.74 14.28
CA GLU A 72 21.27 -22.12 15.29
C GLU A 72 20.60 -20.90 15.94
N ASP A 73 21.37 -19.85 16.23
CA ASP A 73 20.84 -18.61 16.81
C ASP A 73 19.99 -17.83 15.76
N ARG A 74 20.37 -17.89 14.48
CA ARG A 74 19.55 -17.29 13.39
C ARG A 74 18.21 -17.99 13.27
N THR A 75 18.19 -19.31 13.26
CA THR A 75 16.96 -20.11 13.17
C THR A 75 16.05 -19.86 14.38
N ARG A 76 16.64 -19.75 15.56
CA ARG A 76 15.89 -19.45 16.80
C ARG A 76 15.32 -18.02 16.79
N LEU A 77 16.06 -17.05 16.33
CA LEU A 77 15.61 -15.65 16.19
C LEU A 77 14.45 -15.56 15.19
N GLU A 78 14.57 -16.24 14.04
CA GLU A 78 13.53 -16.32 13.02
C GLU A 78 12.24 -16.92 13.60
N ALA A 79 12.37 -18.02 14.34
CA ALA A 79 11.23 -18.67 15.00
C ALA A 79 10.56 -17.75 16.04
N ARG A 80 11.33 -17.02 16.84
CA ARG A 80 10.81 -16.04 17.77
C ARG A 80 10.06 -14.92 17.07
N ARG A 81 10.62 -14.35 15.99
CA ARG A 81 9.94 -13.32 15.20
C ARG A 81 8.60 -13.81 14.66
N LEU A 82 8.53 -15.05 14.20
CA LEU A 82 7.27 -15.63 13.73
C LEU A 82 6.26 -15.73 14.88
N ILE A 83 6.63 -16.32 16.02
CA ILE A 83 5.70 -16.49 17.15
C ILE A 83 5.21 -15.14 17.68
N GLU A 84 6.09 -14.12 17.79
CA GLU A 84 5.68 -12.77 18.19
C GLU A 84 4.67 -12.17 17.21
N ALA A 85 4.86 -12.35 15.92
CA ALA A 85 3.91 -11.88 14.92
C ALA A 85 2.57 -12.66 14.97
N LEU A 86 2.62 -13.97 15.20
CA LEU A 86 1.42 -14.80 15.36
C LEU A 86 0.58 -14.42 16.59
N ARG A 87 1.18 -13.90 17.65
CA ARG A 87 0.45 -13.30 18.79
C ARG A 87 -0.43 -12.12 18.35
N LEU A 88 0.03 -11.38 17.34
CA LEU A 88 -0.73 -10.28 16.72
C LEU A 88 -1.71 -10.80 15.65
N GLY A 89 -1.60 -12.07 15.26
CA GLY A 89 -2.39 -12.67 14.18
C GLY A 89 -1.88 -12.29 12.79
N THR A 90 -0.57 -12.05 12.66
CA THR A 90 0.11 -11.72 11.40
C THR A 90 1.28 -12.65 11.14
N VAL A 91 1.79 -12.65 9.92
CA VAL A 91 3.01 -13.39 9.53
C VAL A 91 4.01 -12.41 8.94
N PRO A 92 5.28 -12.43 9.36
CA PRO A 92 6.30 -11.58 8.76
C PRO A 92 6.43 -11.86 7.25
N PRO A 93 6.58 -10.82 6.39
CA PRO A 93 6.64 -10.99 4.94
C PRO A 93 7.77 -11.92 4.47
N ASP A 94 8.90 -11.91 5.15
CA ASP A 94 10.05 -12.77 4.86
C ASP A 94 9.87 -14.24 5.31
N LEU A 95 8.84 -14.53 6.10
CA LEU A 95 8.51 -15.86 6.58
C LEU A 95 7.24 -16.42 5.94
N VAL A 96 6.60 -15.67 5.06
CA VAL A 96 5.31 -16.06 4.45
C VAL A 96 5.43 -17.37 3.65
N GLU A 97 6.54 -17.62 2.96
CA GLU A 97 6.81 -18.87 2.24
C GLU A 97 6.85 -20.07 3.20
N LYS A 98 7.46 -19.88 4.37
CA LYS A 98 7.65 -20.94 5.36
C LYS A 98 6.41 -21.19 6.21
N PHE A 99 5.51 -20.22 6.27
CA PHE A 99 4.32 -20.26 7.11
C PHE A 99 3.03 -19.87 6.37
N THR A 100 2.78 -20.50 5.21
CA THR A 100 1.47 -20.45 4.55
C THR A 100 0.93 -21.87 4.46
N TYR A 101 -0.27 -22.10 5.03
CA TYR A 101 -0.85 -23.41 5.20
C TYR A 101 -2.21 -23.52 4.50
N GLY A 102 -2.49 -24.70 3.91
CA GLY A 102 -3.79 -25.02 3.34
C GLY A 102 -4.19 -24.22 2.10
N ARG A 103 -3.21 -23.69 1.31
CA ARG A 103 -3.48 -22.81 0.16
C ARG A 103 -2.70 -23.22 -1.10
N GLN A 104 -2.33 -24.48 -1.20
CA GLN A 104 -1.48 -24.97 -2.28
C GLN A 104 -2.12 -24.84 -3.65
N GLU A 105 -3.44 -25.07 -3.76
CA GLU A 105 -4.17 -24.97 -5.02
C GLU A 105 -4.28 -23.53 -5.50
N GLU A 106 -4.62 -22.60 -4.58
CA GLU A 106 -4.69 -21.18 -4.89
C GLU A 106 -3.34 -20.63 -5.32
N ILE A 107 -2.27 -21.04 -4.64
CA ILE A 107 -0.89 -20.65 -4.95
C ILE A 107 -0.48 -21.21 -6.32
N ALA A 108 -0.75 -22.48 -6.59
CA ALA A 108 -0.42 -23.10 -7.89
C ALA A 108 -1.21 -22.44 -9.04
N ARG A 109 -2.49 -22.09 -8.80
CA ARG A 109 -3.33 -21.39 -9.78
C ARG A 109 -2.83 -19.97 -10.03
N PHE A 110 -2.43 -19.27 -8.96
CA PHE A 110 -1.82 -17.95 -9.08
C PHE A 110 -0.50 -18.00 -9.89
N GLY A 111 0.36 -18.97 -9.62
CA GLY A 111 1.60 -19.16 -10.38
C GLY A 111 1.35 -19.32 -11.87
N ARG A 112 0.36 -20.14 -12.26
CA ARG A 112 -0.05 -20.29 -13.68
C ARG A 112 -0.59 -18.99 -14.27
N TRP A 113 -1.43 -18.27 -13.51
CA TRP A 113 -1.98 -17.00 -13.97
C TRP A 113 -0.90 -15.92 -14.21
N LEU A 114 0.19 -15.92 -13.46
CA LEU A 114 1.29 -14.97 -13.72
C LEU A 114 1.83 -15.12 -15.16
N ASP A 115 1.78 -16.31 -15.75
CA ASP A 115 2.23 -16.59 -17.10
C ASP A 115 1.16 -16.32 -18.18
N GLU A 116 -0.09 -16.08 -17.79
CA GLU A 116 -1.21 -15.91 -18.70
C GLU A 116 -1.34 -14.43 -19.15
N PRO A 117 -1.14 -14.11 -20.43
CA PRO A 117 -1.14 -12.71 -20.88
C PRO A 117 -2.55 -12.11 -21.03
N GLU A 118 -3.55 -12.98 -21.23
CA GLU A 118 -4.90 -12.56 -21.65
C GLU A 118 -5.78 -12.07 -20.49
N THR A 119 -5.53 -12.55 -19.27
CA THR A 119 -6.35 -12.29 -18.10
C THR A 119 -5.60 -11.38 -17.13
N PRO A 120 -5.96 -10.08 -17.07
CA PRO A 120 -5.22 -9.10 -16.28
C PRO A 120 -5.50 -9.17 -14.78
N VAL A 121 -6.63 -9.77 -14.35
CA VAL A 121 -7.10 -9.75 -12.97
C VAL A 121 -7.07 -11.15 -12.35
N TYR A 122 -6.60 -11.22 -11.12
CA TYR A 122 -6.77 -12.37 -10.23
C TYR A 122 -7.61 -11.94 -9.03
N LEU A 123 -8.84 -12.46 -8.95
CA LEU A 123 -9.81 -12.08 -7.92
C LEU A 123 -9.88 -13.13 -6.83
N VAL A 124 -9.50 -12.74 -5.62
CA VAL A 124 -9.58 -13.56 -4.40
C VAL A 124 -10.85 -13.16 -3.64
N VAL A 125 -11.77 -14.08 -3.49
CA VAL A 125 -13.01 -13.88 -2.75
C VAL A 125 -13.02 -14.78 -1.51
N GLY A 126 -13.22 -14.22 -0.33
CA GLY A 126 -13.24 -15.00 0.91
C GLY A 126 -13.86 -14.24 2.06
N GLU A 127 -14.50 -14.97 2.96
CA GLU A 127 -15.10 -14.40 4.17
C GLU A 127 -14.04 -13.63 5.01
N PRO A 128 -14.45 -12.68 5.86
CA PRO A 128 -13.55 -12.07 6.82
C PRO A 128 -12.84 -13.16 7.64
N GLY A 129 -11.50 -13.05 7.74
CA GLY A 129 -10.69 -14.05 8.45
C GLY A 129 -10.39 -15.35 7.68
N ALA A 130 -10.80 -15.48 6.42
CA ALA A 130 -10.45 -16.63 5.56
C ALA A 130 -8.96 -16.68 5.17
N GLY A 131 -8.17 -15.64 5.50
CA GLY A 131 -6.75 -15.57 5.20
C GLY A 131 -6.42 -14.84 3.89
N LYS A 132 -7.31 -13.97 3.38
CA LYS A 132 -7.06 -13.15 2.16
C LYS A 132 -5.75 -12.40 2.24
N THR A 133 -5.56 -11.58 3.27
CA THR A 133 -4.35 -10.76 3.50
C THR A 133 -3.09 -11.62 3.56
N GLN A 134 -3.16 -12.79 4.22
CA GLN A 134 -2.04 -13.74 4.28
C GLN A 134 -1.69 -14.28 2.88
N LEU A 135 -2.71 -14.62 2.09
CA LEU A 135 -2.50 -15.10 0.73
C LEU A 135 -1.94 -14.00 -0.18
N LEU A 136 -2.41 -12.75 -0.03
CA LEU A 136 -1.84 -11.61 -0.75
C LEU A 136 -0.37 -11.38 -0.38
N SER A 137 -0.01 -11.55 0.88
CA SER A 137 1.39 -11.48 1.32
C SER A 137 2.25 -12.56 0.67
N TYR A 138 1.69 -13.77 0.50
CA TYR A 138 2.37 -14.84 -0.25
C TYR A 138 2.50 -14.50 -1.74
N PHE A 139 1.45 -13.97 -2.36
CA PHE A 139 1.47 -13.53 -3.76
C PHE A 139 2.46 -12.40 -4.00
N TYR A 140 2.59 -11.49 -3.04
CA TYR A 140 3.60 -10.44 -3.05
C TYR A 140 5.02 -11.03 -3.10
N TRP A 141 5.32 -11.97 -2.19
CA TRP A 141 6.60 -12.67 -2.16
C TRP A 141 6.84 -13.47 -3.45
N LEU A 142 5.84 -14.22 -3.92
CA LEU A 142 5.96 -15.02 -5.14
C LEU A 142 6.16 -14.13 -6.39
N GLY A 143 5.49 -12.99 -6.45
CA GLY A 143 5.68 -12.00 -7.50
C GLY A 143 7.12 -11.50 -7.58
N LEU A 144 7.73 -11.17 -6.44
CA LEU A 144 9.15 -10.81 -6.38
C LEU A 144 10.06 -11.96 -6.84
N LYS A 145 9.77 -13.19 -6.41
CA LYS A 145 10.52 -14.40 -6.82
C LYS A 145 10.40 -14.64 -8.34
N GLN A 146 9.25 -14.33 -8.92
CA GLN A 146 8.95 -14.43 -10.35
C GLN A 146 9.40 -13.21 -11.15
N ARG A 147 10.24 -12.32 -10.56
CA ARG A 147 10.82 -11.15 -11.22
C ARG A 147 9.79 -10.09 -11.65
N PHE A 148 8.72 -9.91 -10.92
CA PHE A 148 7.90 -8.71 -11.02
C PHE A 148 8.43 -7.62 -10.09
N ALA A 149 8.20 -6.36 -10.44
CA ALA A 149 8.04 -5.33 -9.43
C ALA A 149 6.68 -5.55 -8.78
N VAL A 150 6.57 -5.40 -7.46
CA VAL A 150 5.34 -5.71 -6.72
C VAL A 150 4.99 -4.57 -5.79
N ALA A 151 3.71 -4.25 -5.71
CA ALA A 151 3.19 -3.26 -4.79
C ALA A 151 1.82 -3.70 -4.24
N LEU A 152 1.59 -3.44 -2.95
CA LEU A 152 0.34 -3.78 -2.26
C LEU A 152 -0.26 -2.51 -1.65
N ALA A 153 -1.56 -2.32 -1.82
CA ALA A 153 -2.32 -1.30 -1.14
C ALA A 153 -3.53 -1.93 -0.44
N GLU A 154 -3.64 -1.66 0.85
CA GLU A 154 -4.83 -1.96 1.63
C GLU A 154 -5.79 -0.78 1.52
N VAL A 155 -7.00 -1.03 1.06
CA VAL A 155 -8.05 -0.01 0.98
C VAL A 155 -8.57 0.26 2.38
N ASP A 156 -8.69 1.53 2.73
CA ASP A 156 -9.22 1.99 4.00
C ASP A 156 -10.17 3.19 3.75
N PRO A 157 -11.35 3.25 4.37
CA PRO A 157 -12.33 4.31 4.12
C PRO A 157 -11.86 5.71 4.50
N LEU A 158 -10.92 5.82 5.42
CA LEU A 158 -10.41 7.09 5.96
C LEU A 158 -9.08 7.49 5.33
N GLU A 159 -8.11 6.58 5.37
CA GLU A 159 -6.74 6.87 4.95
C GLU A 159 -6.53 6.65 3.45
N ARG A 160 -6.98 5.52 2.91
CA ARG A 160 -6.74 5.09 1.53
C ARG A 160 -8.01 4.67 0.79
N PRO A 161 -9.05 5.50 0.75
CA PRO A 161 -10.26 5.14 0.04
C PRO A 161 -10.03 5.16 -1.47
N LEU A 162 -10.59 4.19 -2.17
CA LEU A 162 -10.45 4.05 -3.64
C LEU A 162 -10.86 5.30 -4.43
N HIS A 163 -11.79 6.10 -3.90
CA HIS A 163 -12.19 7.35 -4.55
C HIS A 163 -11.16 8.48 -4.41
N LYS A 164 -10.05 8.22 -3.71
CA LYS A 164 -8.86 9.08 -3.66
C LYS A 164 -7.63 8.31 -4.19
N PRO A 165 -7.51 8.15 -5.50
CA PRO A 165 -6.43 7.38 -6.12
C PRO A 165 -5.02 7.78 -5.67
N LYS A 166 -4.80 9.04 -5.30
CA LYS A 166 -3.54 9.52 -4.73
C LYS A 166 -3.13 8.72 -3.49
N ASN A 167 -4.07 8.52 -2.56
CA ASN A 167 -3.78 7.84 -1.30
C ASN A 167 -3.50 6.35 -1.53
N VAL A 168 -4.23 5.73 -2.46
CA VAL A 168 -3.99 4.34 -2.86
C VAL A 168 -2.63 4.19 -3.55
N TYR A 169 -2.29 5.12 -4.42
CA TYR A 169 -0.97 5.18 -5.06
C TYR A 169 0.15 5.32 -4.02
N ALA A 170 0.01 6.21 -3.04
CA ALA A 170 0.98 6.34 -1.95
C ALA A 170 1.12 5.02 -1.17
N GLY A 171 0.02 4.29 -0.97
CA GLY A 171 0.03 2.93 -0.42
C GLY A 171 0.86 1.97 -1.27
N PHE A 172 0.65 1.94 -2.58
CA PHE A 172 1.46 1.13 -3.49
C PHE A 172 2.94 1.51 -3.44
N VAL A 173 3.27 2.80 -3.48
CA VAL A 173 4.66 3.26 -3.47
C VAL A 173 5.37 2.88 -2.17
N SER A 174 4.71 2.98 -1.04
CA SER A 174 5.30 2.64 0.28
C SER A 174 5.70 1.16 0.37
N THR A 175 4.95 0.31 -0.29
CA THR A 175 5.18 -1.14 -0.32
C THR A 175 5.93 -1.61 -1.56
N PHE A 176 6.19 -0.71 -2.53
CA PHE A 176 6.81 -1.07 -3.80
C PHE A 176 8.19 -1.70 -3.59
N ARG A 177 8.37 -2.92 -4.12
CA ARG A 177 9.67 -3.62 -4.13
C ARG A 177 9.92 -4.28 -5.47
N TRP A 178 11.18 -4.46 -5.78
CA TRP A 178 11.67 -5.23 -6.92
C TRP A 178 13.03 -5.85 -6.57
N ARG A 179 13.42 -6.89 -7.28
CA ARG A 179 14.68 -7.58 -7.06
C ARG A 179 15.75 -7.16 -8.05
N ASP A 180 16.88 -6.71 -7.49
CA ASP A 180 18.13 -6.45 -8.20
C ASP A 180 19.14 -7.52 -7.75
N GLY A 181 19.25 -8.60 -8.51
CA GLY A 181 19.91 -9.83 -8.06
C GLY A 181 19.20 -10.40 -6.82
N ASP A 182 19.93 -10.55 -5.73
CA ASP A 182 19.42 -11.07 -4.45
C ASP A 182 18.91 -9.98 -3.49
N LYS A 183 18.95 -8.71 -3.91
CA LYS A 183 18.55 -7.59 -3.04
C LYS A 183 17.19 -7.04 -3.42
N ASP A 184 16.32 -6.90 -2.43
CA ASP A 184 15.07 -6.20 -2.58
C ASP A 184 15.33 -4.68 -2.52
N ARG A 185 14.87 -3.95 -3.55
CA ARG A 185 15.01 -2.51 -3.73
C ARG A 185 13.66 -1.83 -3.68
N GLY A 186 13.65 -0.54 -3.31
CA GLY A 186 12.45 0.27 -3.22
C GLY A 186 12.13 1.08 -4.49
N PHE A 187 11.10 1.90 -4.37
CA PHE A 187 10.58 2.76 -5.43
C PHE A 187 11.62 3.77 -5.94
N ARG A 188 12.31 4.47 -5.03
CA ARG A 188 13.31 5.48 -5.40
C ARG A 188 14.48 4.86 -6.17
N ASP A 189 14.99 3.71 -5.70
CA ASP A 189 16.06 2.99 -6.41
C ASP A 189 15.63 2.56 -7.81
N PHE A 190 14.36 2.15 -7.95
CA PHE A 190 13.78 1.76 -9.23
C PHE A 190 13.79 2.93 -10.23
N LEU A 191 13.31 4.10 -9.81
CA LEU A 191 13.28 5.28 -10.68
C LEU A 191 14.67 5.83 -10.97
N LYS A 192 15.60 5.83 -9.99
CA LYS A 192 17.00 6.21 -10.22
C LYS A 192 17.66 5.30 -11.28
N LEU A 193 17.46 3.99 -11.20
CA LEU A 193 17.95 3.06 -12.22
C LEU A 193 17.30 3.31 -13.59
N ALA A 194 16.00 3.58 -13.61
CA ALA A 194 15.28 3.90 -14.85
C ALA A 194 15.78 5.18 -15.49
N ASP A 195 16.09 6.21 -14.71
CA ASP A 195 16.68 7.46 -15.20
C ASP A 195 18.07 7.23 -15.79
N GLN A 196 18.93 6.50 -15.10
CA GLN A 196 20.28 6.11 -15.61
C GLN A 196 20.21 5.40 -16.96
N ARG A 197 19.08 4.71 -17.25
CA ARG A 197 18.82 4.03 -18.52
C ARG A 197 18.08 4.87 -19.56
N GLY A 198 17.80 6.14 -19.26
CA GLY A 198 17.07 7.06 -20.18
C GLY A 198 15.60 6.68 -20.38
N LEU A 199 14.99 5.90 -19.46
CA LEU A 199 13.62 5.41 -19.63
C LEU A 199 12.55 6.40 -19.18
N LEU A 200 12.93 7.49 -18.50
CA LEU A 200 12.02 8.45 -17.92
C LEU A 200 11.75 9.69 -18.77
N GLU A 201 12.52 9.94 -19.81
CA GLU A 201 12.53 11.21 -20.59
C GLU A 201 11.15 11.60 -21.13
N GLU A 202 10.37 10.64 -21.61
CA GLU A 202 9.04 10.89 -22.17
C GLU A 202 7.92 10.81 -21.12
N HIS A 203 8.22 10.38 -19.88
CA HIS A 203 7.20 10.25 -18.86
C HIS A 203 6.94 11.59 -18.17
N ARG A 204 5.71 12.12 -18.26
CA ARG A 204 5.35 13.48 -17.83
C ARG A 204 5.69 13.85 -16.40
N TYR A 205 5.74 12.87 -15.49
CA TYR A 205 6.04 13.07 -14.07
C TYR A 205 7.43 12.57 -13.69
N PHE A 206 7.82 11.39 -14.18
CA PHE A 206 9.10 10.79 -13.80
C PHE A 206 10.31 11.42 -14.47
N CYS A 207 10.15 12.16 -15.56
CA CYS A 207 11.27 12.88 -16.21
C CYS A 207 11.95 13.89 -15.27
N HIS A 208 11.27 14.33 -14.21
CA HIS A 208 11.83 15.25 -13.23
C HIS A 208 12.74 14.57 -12.20
N VAL A 209 12.86 13.24 -12.18
CA VAL A 209 13.80 12.52 -11.31
C VAL A 209 15.22 13.03 -11.57
N ARG A 210 15.59 13.18 -12.83
CA ARG A 210 16.86 13.80 -13.21
C ARG A 210 16.91 15.26 -12.75
N GLY A 211 17.83 15.58 -11.87
CA GLY A 211 18.05 16.92 -11.33
C GLY A 211 17.28 17.25 -10.04
N LEU A 212 16.38 16.36 -9.58
CA LEU A 212 15.64 16.51 -8.32
C LEU A 212 15.80 15.29 -7.40
N GLU A 213 16.69 14.35 -7.73
CA GLU A 213 16.91 13.11 -7.00
C GLU A 213 17.43 13.30 -5.56
N ASP A 214 18.00 14.47 -5.25
CA ASP A 214 18.47 14.82 -3.91
C ASP A 214 17.45 15.63 -3.10
N GLU A 215 16.33 16.04 -3.72
CA GLU A 215 15.29 16.85 -3.10
C GLU A 215 14.22 15.97 -2.42
N GLU A 216 14.23 15.88 -1.09
CA GLU A 216 13.26 15.07 -0.34
C GLU A 216 11.81 15.53 -0.58
N GLY A 217 11.57 16.84 -0.74
CA GLY A 217 10.27 17.39 -1.09
C GLY A 217 9.74 16.89 -2.44
N PHE A 218 10.62 16.69 -3.42
CA PHE A 218 10.27 16.09 -4.70
C PHE A 218 9.83 14.63 -4.55
N TRP A 219 10.56 13.83 -3.77
CA TRP A 219 10.16 12.45 -3.50
C TRP A 219 8.83 12.37 -2.80
N HIS A 220 8.58 13.17 -1.77
CA HIS A 220 7.29 13.22 -1.08
C HIS A 220 6.13 13.56 -2.05
N TRP A 221 6.37 14.48 -2.98
CA TRP A 221 5.39 14.80 -4.01
C TRP A 221 5.17 13.61 -4.96
N LEU A 222 6.24 13.01 -5.48
CA LEU A 222 6.18 11.92 -6.45
C LEU A 222 5.59 10.64 -5.85
N GLU A 223 5.86 10.39 -4.58
CA GLU A 223 5.32 9.28 -3.79
C GLU A 223 3.85 9.49 -3.38
N GLY A 224 3.28 10.66 -3.66
CA GLY A 224 1.91 10.99 -3.29
C GLY A 224 1.71 11.26 -1.79
N SER A 225 2.77 11.37 -1.00
CA SER A 225 2.71 11.55 0.45
C SER A 225 2.48 13.01 0.87
N SER A 226 2.82 14.00 0.02
CA SER A 226 2.59 15.41 0.31
C SER A 226 1.31 15.93 -0.30
N GLY A 227 0.67 16.91 0.36
CA GLY A 227 -0.42 17.71 -0.19
C GLY A 227 0.06 18.86 -1.07
N ALA A 228 1.37 19.12 -1.08
CA ALA A 228 1.98 20.24 -1.78
C ALA A 228 2.03 20.04 -3.30
N SER A 229 2.01 21.12 -4.03
CA SER A 229 2.47 21.18 -5.40
C SER A 229 3.95 20.80 -5.45
N LEU A 230 4.43 20.41 -6.65
CA LEU A 230 5.84 20.16 -6.88
C LEU A 230 6.66 21.31 -6.27
N PRO A 231 7.67 21.04 -5.44
CA PRO A 231 8.58 22.06 -4.96
C PRO A 231 9.51 22.46 -6.14
N LEU A 232 8.93 23.15 -7.09
CA LEU A 232 9.64 23.69 -8.22
C LEU A 232 9.80 25.17 -7.98
N ASP A 233 11.06 25.56 -7.80
CA ASP A 233 11.51 26.91 -7.89
C ASP A 233 10.95 27.89 -6.84
N PRO A 234 11.82 28.62 -6.09
CA PRO A 234 11.43 29.67 -5.16
C PRO A 234 10.57 30.77 -5.78
N GLU A 235 10.56 30.88 -7.12
CA GLU A 235 9.79 31.86 -7.86
C GLU A 235 8.39 31.37 -8.29
N GLY A 236 7.92 30.22 -7.82
CA GLY A 236 6.56 29.74 -8.07
C GLY A 236 6.28 29.37 -9.53
N MET A 237 7.28 28.96 -10.26
CA MET A 237 7.09 28.52 -11.65
C MET A 237 6.22 27.27 -11.70
N LYS A 238 4.99 27.46 -12.19
CA LYS A 238 4.16 26.38 -12.74
C LYS A 238 5.04 25.54 -13.64
N VAL A 239 5.02 24.22 -13.47
CA VAL A 239 5.76 23.26 -14.29
C VAL A 239 5.76 23.75 -15.73
N LYS A 240 6.91 24.13 -16.24
CA LYS A 240 7.04 24.57 -17.65
C LYS A 240 6.57 23.43 -18.53
N GLU A 241 5.81 23.75 -19.52
CA GLU A 241 5.46 22.85 -20.61
C GLU A 241 6.72 22.10 -21.06
N SER A 242 6.88 20.87 -20.62
CA SER A 242 7.74 19.95 -21.34
C SER A 242 7.19 19.82 -22.74
N ALA A 243 7.98 19.54 -23.75
CA ALA A 243 7.64 19.50 -25.18
C ALA A 243 6.37 18.68 -25.57
N GLY A 244 5.49 18.37 -24.67
CA GLY A 244 4.25 17.61 -24.79
C GLY A 244 3.03 18.18 -24.07
N GLY A 245 3.07 19.38 -23.52
CA GLY A 245 1.90 20.05 -22.96
C GLY A 245 1.84 20.09 -21.44
N PHE A 246 0.81 20.73 -20.91
CA PHE A 246 0.54 20.95 -19.49
C PHE A 246 0.48 19.65 -18.68
N ILE A 247 1.18 19.61 -17.55
CA ILE A 247 1.14 18.51 -16.60
C ILE A 247 0.15 18.87 -15.50
N PRO A 248 -0.97 18.13 -15.35
CA PRO A 248 -1.89 18.35 -14.26
C PRO A 248 -1.21 18.11 -12.91
N ALA A 249 -1.50 18.95 -11.93
CA ALA A 249 -1.03 18.75 -10.57
C ALA A 249 -1.52 17.39 -10.04
N MET A 250 -0.66 16.65 -9.36
CA MET A 250 -0.98 15.31 -8.83
C MET A 250 -2.11 15.30 -7.80
N TYR A 251 -2.49 16.44 -7.23
CA TYR A 251 -3.63 16.58 -6.31
C TYR A 251 -4.94 16.96 -7.00
N TRP A 252 -4.96 17.07 -8.32
CA TRP A 252 -6.17 17.47 -9.03
C TRP A 252 -7.21 16.36 -9.07
N ASP A 253 -8.21 16.45 -8.21
CA ASP A 253 -9.24 15.42 -8.00
C ASP A 253 -9.99 15.00 -9.28
N ALA A 254 -10.25 15.97 -10.18
CA ALA A 254 -11.01 15.71 -11.40
C ALA A 254 -10.29 14.79 -12.39
N ALA A 255 -8.96 14.71 -12.34
CA ALA A 255 -8.15 13.89 -13.24
C ALA A 255 -7.39 12.77 -12.49
N SER A 256 -7.62 12.62 -11.21
CA SER A 256 -6.75 11.76 -10.37
C SER A 256 -6.78 10.30 -10.79
N ALA A 257 -7.92 9.75 -11.23
CA ALA A 257 -7.97 8.38 -11.73
C ALA A 257 -7.00 8.19 -12.91
N ASN A 258 -7.02 9.09 -13.89
CA ASN A 258 -6.13 9.04 -15.05
C ASN A 258 -4.67 9.19 -14.65
N ILE A 259 -4.36 10.20 -13.80
CA ILE A 259 -3.00 10.51 -13.40
C ILE A 259 -2.36 9.30 -12.73
N TYR A 260 -3.05 8.69 -11.77
CA TYR A 260 -2.48 7.59 -11.01
C TYR A 260 -2.46 6.27 -11.78
N VAL A 261 -3.39 6.02 -12.69
CA VAL A 261 -3.29 4.91 -13.64
C VAL A 261 -2.13 5.13 -14.62
N TYR A 262 -1.93 6.37 -15.10
CA TYR A 262 -0.80 6.72 -15.96
C TYR A 262 0.55 6.47 -15.27
N LEU A 263 0.70 6.87 -14.00
CA LEU A 263 1.89 6.61 -13.20
C LEU A 263 2.15 5.11 -13.06
N LEU A 264 1.13 4.33 -12.67
CA LEU A 264 1.25 2.89 -12.47
C LEU A 264 1.52 2.15 -13.78
N SER A 265 0.86 2.54 -14.89
CA SER A 265 1.17 1.97 -16.20
C SER A 265 2.59 2.29 -16.66
N GLY A 266 3.08 3.48 -16.33
CA GLY A 266 4.46 3.89 -16.56
C GLY A 266 5.46 3.00 -15.80
N LEU A 267 5.21 2.74 -14.51
CA LEU A 267 6.04 1.83 -13.72
C LEU A 267 6.07 0.41 -14.31
N GLY A 268 4.93 -0.10 -14.75
CA GLY A 268 4.87 -1.44 -15.36
C GLY A 268 5.63 -1.50 -16.70
N TRP A 269 5.52 -0.47 -17.55
CA TRP A 269 6.31 -0.37 -18.78
C TRP A 269 7.82 -0.30 -18.49
N ILE A 270 8.23 0.56 -17.54
CA ILE A 270 9.62 0.69 -17.11
C ILE A 270 10.13 -0.64 -16.57
N ALA A 271 9.34 -1.35 -15.75
CA ALA A 271 9.70 -2.67 -15.23
C ALA A 271 10.03 -3.65 -16.37
N GLY A 272 9.20 -3.69 -17.41
CA GLY A 272 9.48 -4.49 -18.61
C GLY A 272 10.79 -4.10 -19.30
N LYS A 273 11.08 -2.78 -19.42
CA LYS A 273 12.33 -2.28 -20.01
C LYS A 273 13.57 -2.57 -19.16
N LEU A 274 13.41 -2.66 -17.85
CA LEU A 274 14.47 -3.07 -16.92
C LEU A 274 14.72 -4.59 -16.89
N GLY A 275 13.94 -5.37 -17.67
CA GLY A 275 14.06 -6.83 -17.77
C GLY A 275 13.30 -7.58 -16.67
N LEU A 276 12.41 -6.89 -15.94
CA LEU A 276 11.40 -7.52 -15.10
C LEU A 276 10.20 -7.96 -15.94
N ARG A 277 9.35 -8.83 -15.40
CA ARG A 277 8.15 -9.30 -16.13
C ARG A 277 7.05 -8.22 -16.20
N GLY A 278 7.10 -7.23 -15.32
CA GLY A 278 6.13 -6.15 -15.23
C GLY A 278 5.91 -5.68 -13.80
N LEU A 279 4.76 -5.05 -13.56
CA LEU A 279 4.31 -4.60 -12.25
C LEU A 279 3.07 -5.40 -11.82
N LEU A 280 3.16 -6.04 -10.67
CA LEU A 280 2.09 -6.74 -10.00
C LEU A 280 1.51 -5.84 -8.90
N LEU A 281 0.26 -5.44 -9.05
CA LEU A 281 -0.47 -4.63 -8.09
C LEU A 281 -1.41 -5.52 -7.28
N LEU A 282 -1.34 -5.45 -5.95
CA LEU A 282 -2.23 -6.16 -5.05
C LEU A 282 -3.10 -5.15 -4.29
N LEU A 283 -4.41 -5.38 -4.31
CA LEU A 283 -5.42 -4.56 -3.63
C LEU A 283 -6.16 -5.43 -2.61
N ASP A 284 -6.09 -5.07 -1.35
CA ASP A 284 -6.83 -5.74 -0.26
C ASP A 284 -8.01 -4.90 0.22
N GLU A 285 -8.97 -5.54 0.89
CA GLU A 285 -10.14 -4.92 1.53
C GLU A 285 -11.06 -4.14 0.54
N LEU A 286 -11.23 -4.64 -0.70
CA LEU A 286 -12.01 -3.95 -1.72
C LEU A 286 -13.52 -3.85 -1.40
N GLU A 287 -14.04 -4.65 -0.50
CA GLU A 287 -15.40 -4.55 0.04
C GLU A 287 -15.69 -3.21 0.71
N LEU A 288 -14.66 -2.52 1.18
CA LEU A 288 -14.81 -1.19 1.78
C LEU A 288 -15.26 -0.12 0.78
N LEU A 289 -15.21 -0.42 -0.53
CA LEU A 289 -15.82 0.41 -1.55
C LEU A 289 -17.35 0.50 -1.36
N ASP A 290 -17.98 -0.52 -0.80
CA ASP A 290 -19.43 -0.57 -0.59
C ASP A 290 -19.88 0.31 0.59
N THR A 291 -18.96 0.72 1.44
CA THR A 291 -19.24 1.55 2.63
C THR A 291 -19.31 3.05 2.32
N VAL A 292 -18.97 3.47 1.11
CA VAL A 292 -18.97 4.88 0.73
C VAL A 292 -20.19 5.28 -0.08
N THR A 293 -20.46 6.57 -0.20
CA THR A 293 -21.59 7.08 -0.99
C THR A 293 -21.46 6.71 -2.47
N ALA A 294 -22.59 6.59 -3.19
CA ALA A 294 -22.62 6.21 -4.60
C ALA A 294 -21.71 7.07 -5.51
N VAL A 295 -21.58 8.38 -5.21
CA VAL A 295 -20.66 9.27 -5.96
C VAL A 295 -19.19 8.87 -5.72
N ARG A 296 -18.82 8.59 -4.48
CA ARG A 296 -17.47 8.15 -4.14
C ARG A 296 -17.18 6.75 -4.68
N GLN A 297 -18.16 5.87 -4.63
CA GLN A 297 -18.09 4.53 -5.20
C GLN A 297 -17.84 4.61 -6.72
N GLY A 298 -18.58 5.45 -7.46
CA GLY A 298 -18.34 5.68 -8.89
C GLY A 298 -16.93 6.19 -9.19
N LYS A 299 -16.37 7.06 -8.33
CA LYS A 299 -14.97 7.49 -8.44
C LYS A 299 -13.98 6.33 -8.22
N GLY A 300 -14.23 5.48 -7.22
CA GLY A 300 -13.44 4.29 -6.96
C GLY A 300 -13.44 3.31 -8.13
N TRP A 301 -14.62 3.08 -8.70
CA TRP A 301 -14.76 2.26 -9.90
C TRP A 301 -13.99 2.84 -11.09
N SER A 302 -14.02 4.16 -11.31
CA SER A 302 -13.24 4.79 -12.40
C SER A 302 -11.74 4.51 -12.28
N PHE A 303 -11.22 4.44 -11.06
CA PHE A 303 -9.82 4.11 -10.84
C PHE A 303 -9.54 2.61 -11.08
N LEU A 304 -10.34 1.70 -10.53
CA LEU A 304 -10.20 0.26 -10.75
C LEU A 304 -10.32 -0.10 -12.24
N ASP A 305 -11.34 0.46 -12.91
CA ASP A 305 -11.56 0.24 -14.33
C ASP A 305 -10.38 0.76 -15.18
N GLY A 306 -9.82 1.90 -14.79
CA GLY A 306 -8.61 2.43 -15.42
C GLY A 306 -7.41 1.51 -15.30
N LEU A 307 -7.19 0.92 -14.13
CA LEU A 307 -6.13 -0.06 -13.92
C LEU A 307 -6.32 -1.30 -14.81
N VAL A 308 -7.54 -1.83 -14.87
CA VAL A 308 -7.86 -3.01 -15.70
C VAL A 308 -7.69 -2.69 -17.18
N LEU A 309 -8.15 -1.53 -17.66
CA LEU A 309 -7.95 -1.08 -19.03
C LEU A 309 -6.46 -0.91 -19.40
N ALA A 310 -5.69 -0.36 -18.49
CA ALA A 310 -4.24 -0.24 -18.68
C ALA A 310 -3.57 -1.63 -18.74
N ALA A 311 -3.98 -2.57 -17.88
CA ALA A 311 -3.49 -3.94 -17.88
C ALA A 311 -3.87 -4.71 -19.16
N LEU A 312 -5.04 -4.41 -19.75
CA LEU A 312 -5.47 -4.92 -21.05
C LEU A 312 -4.76 -4.26 -22.25
N ASN A 313 -3.91 -3.27 -22.01
CA ASN A 313 -3.28 -2.47 -23.07
C ASN A 313 -4.29 -1.74 -23.97
N CYS A 314 -5.44 -1.36 -23.45
CA CYS A 314 -6.46 -0.63 -24.20
C CYS A 314 -6.03 0.82 -24.41
N THR A 315 -5.81 1.24 -25.65
CA THR A 315 -5.42 2.62 -25.99
C THR A 315 -6.61 3.55 -26.10
N SER A 316 -7.80 3.00 -26.32
CA SER A 316 -9.04 3.75 -26.47
C SER A 316 -10.17 3.05 -25.72
N LEU A 317 -10.89 3.80 -24.89
CA LEU A 317 -12.06 3.33 -24.18
C LEU A 317 -13.18 2.89 -25.11
N THR A 318 -13.25 3.48 -26.31
CA THR A 318 -14.30 3.20 -27.31
C THR A 318 -13.99 2.02 -28.21
N LEU A 319 -12.73 1.56 -28.28
CA LEU A 319 -12.29 0.50 -29.20
C LEU A 319 -11.91 -0.79 -28.47
N CYS A 320 -12.07 -0.85 -27.15
CA CYS A 320 -11.77 -2.04 -26.40
C CYS A 320 -12.97 -3.00 -26.45
N GLU A 321 -13.00 -3.90 -27.42
CA GLU A 321 -14.04 -4.92 -27.60
C GLU A 321 -14.17 -5.85 -26.38
N ARG A 322 -13.12 -5.97 -25.60
CA ARG A 322 -13.07 -6.78 -24.36
C ARG A 322 -13.67 -6.08 -23.15
N TRP A 323 -13.99 -4.79 -23.28
CA TRP A 323 -14.49 -3.98 -22.18
C TRP A 323 -16.02 -4.05 -22.08
N PRO A 324 -16.60 -4.21 -20.88
CA PRO A 324 -18.04 -4.27 -20.71
C PRO A 324 -18.75 -3.03 -21.22
N ALA A 325 -19.73 -3.19 -22.11
CA ALA A 325 -20.51 -2.10 -22.68
C ALA A 325 -21.21 -1.23 -21.62
N GLU A 326 -21.50 -1.79 -20.45
CA GLU A 326 -22.11 -1.08 -19.32
C GLU A 326 -21.30 0.08 -18.76
N LEU A 327 -19.99 0.07 -18.97
CA LEU A 327 -19.10 1.18 -18.60
C LEU A 327 -19.09 2.31 -19.61
N ASN A 328 -19.57 2.02 -20.83
CA ASN A 328 -19.63 3.01 -21.89
C ASN A 328 -20.62 4.14 -21.58
N ASP A 329 -21.73 3.88 -20.87
CA ASP A 329 -22.80 4.85 -20.73
C ASP A 329 -22.64 5.84 -19.56
N ALA A 330 -22.04 5.43 -18.44
CA ALA A 330 -22.02 6.25 -17.24
C ALA A 330 -20.70 7.05 -17.02
N VAL A 331 -19.58 6.49 -17.47
CA VAL A 331 -18.24 7.06 -17.22
C VAL A 331 -17.64 7.69 -18.48
N LEU A 332 -18.04 7.22 -19.65
CA LEU A 332 -17.48 7.62 -20.95
C LEU A 332 -18.17 8.82 -21.59
N LEU A 333 -19.32 9.25 -21.09
CA LEU A 333 -20.07 10.38 -21.63
C LEU A 333 -19.33 11.71 -21.66
N TYR A 334 -18.23 11.83 -20.93
CA TYR A 334 -17.54 13.11 -20.77
C TYR A 334 -16.22 13.25 -21.52
N SER A 335 -15.59 12.18 -21.97
CA SER A 335 -14.44 12.30 -22.86
C SER A 335 -14.01 10.94 -23.44
N LYS A 336 -13.92 10.84 -24.74
CA LYS A 336 -13.41 9.66 -25.47
C LYS A 336 -11.94 9.29 -25.17
N ARG A 337 -11.27 9.99 -24.25
CA ARG A 337 -9.82 9.87 -24.01
C ARG A 337 -9.43 9.91 -22.54
N VAL A 338 -10.37 10.08 -21.61
CA VAL A 338 -10.04 10.37 -20.21
C VAL A 338 -11.01 9.65 -19.28
N LEU A 339 -10.48 8.90 -18.29
CA LEU A 339 -11.28 8.36 -17.20
C LEU A 339 -11.54 9.48 -16.19
N LEU A 340 -12.78 9.98 -16.18
CA LEU A 340 -13.12 11.12 -15.34
C LEU A 340 -13.95 10.73 -14.14
N TYR A 341 -13.67 11.37 -13.03
CA TYR A 341 -14.72 11.69 -12.10
C TYR A 341 -15.76 12.57 -12.79
N ARG A 342 -17.03 12.49 -12.38
CA ARG A 342 -18.05 13.40 -12.88
C ARG A 342 -17.58 14.85 -12.71
N GLY A 343 -17.24 15.50 -13.78
CA GLY A 343 -16.74 16.88 -13.82
C GLY A 343 -15.96 17.12 -15.10
N ALA A 344 -16.21 18.22 -15.77
CA ALA A 344 -15.56 18.57 -17.03
C ALA A 344 -14.06 18.80 -16.80
N VAL A 345 -13.22 17.92 -17.29
CA VAL A 345 -11.80 18.18 -17.44
C VAL A 345 -11.58 18.75 -18.83
N ARG A 346 -11.11 19.99 -18.89
CA ARG A 346 -10.83 20.67 -20.14
C ARG A 346 -9.60 20.13 -20.87
N MET A 347 -8.75 19.36 -20.19
CA MET A 347 -7.51 18.85 -20.75
C MET A 347 -7.44 17.32 -20.67
N PRO A 348 -7.09 16.66 -21.78
CA PRO A 348 -6.96 15.21 -21.81
C PRO A 348 -5.71 14.79 -21.05
N VAL A 349 -5.91 13.98 -19.99
CA VAL A 349 -4.84 13.29 -19.28
C VAL A 349 -4.89 11.82 -19.71
N PRO A 350 -3.84 11.29 -20.33
CA PRO A 350 -3.81 9.88 -20.68
C PRO A 350 -3.80 9.03 -19.39
N TYR A 351 -4.43 7.86 -19.45
CA TYR A 351 -4.36 6.87 -18.36
C TYR A 351 -3.33 5.78 -18.65
N LEU A 352 -2.79 5.72 -19.85
CA LEU A 352 -1.80 4.76 -20.30
C LEU A 352 -0.55 5.51 -20.78
N PHE A 353 0.62 5.12 -20.28
CA PHE A 353 1.89 5.73 -20.70
C PHE A 353 2.34 5.20 -22.05
N LYS A 354 2.76 3.94 -22.09
CA LYS A 354 3.25 3.25 -23.29
C LYS A 354 2.82 1.78 -23.26
N LEU A 355 2.90 1.14 -24.43
CA LEU A 355 2.61 -0.27 -24.59
C LEU A 355 3.89 -1.13 -24.69
N PRO A 356 3.84 -2.36 -24.20
CA PRO A 356 2.83 -2.90 -23.31
C PRO A 356 2.97 -2.32 -21.90
N SER A 357 1.85 -2.19 -21.16
CA SER A 357 1.88 -1.67 -19.77
C SER A 357 2.52 -2.65 -18.80
N ASN A 358 2.50 -3.94 -19.13
CA ASN A 358 2.98 -5.03 -18.29
C ASN A 358 2.39 -5.03 -16.87
N LEU A 359 1.12 -4.62 -16.74
CA LEU A 359 0.42 -4.62 -15.47
C LEU A 359 -0.31 -5.95 -15.24
N LYS A 360 -0.28 -6.42 -14.01
CA LYS A 360 -1.13 -7.48 -13.47
C LYS A 360 -1.75 -7.03 -12.16
N ILE A 361 -3.00 -7.42 -11.90
CA ILE A 361 -3.77 -6.90 -10.77
C ILE A 361 -4.36 -8.05 -9.98
N VAL A 362 -4.07 -8.10 -8.70
CA VAL A 362 -4.73 -8.97 -7.72
C VAL A 362 -5.71 -8.14 -6.92
N MET A 363 -6.92 -8.60 -6.81
CA MET A 363 -8.00 -7.99 -6.06
C MET A 363 -8.47 -8.96 -4.99
N ALA A 364 -8.56 -8.52 -3.72
CA ALA A 364 -9.16 -9.32 -2.65
C ALA A 364 -10.38 -8.61 -2.08
N THR A 365 -11.44 -9.39 -1.85
CA THR A 365 -12.73 -8.88 -1.39
C THR A 365 -13.52 -9.97 -0.67
N THR A 366 -14.63 -9.59 -0.03
CA THR A 366 -15.59 -10.53 0.58
C THR A 366 -16.67 -10.97 -0.39
N PRO A 367 -17.29 -12.16 -0.17
CA PRO A 367 -18.48 -12.58 -0.89
C PRO A 367 -19.61 -11.54 -0.76
N GLY A 368 -20.35 -11.32 -1.84
CA GLY A 368 -21.47 -10.37 -1.86
C GLY A 368 -21.08 -8.90 -1.97
N SER A 369 -19.78 -8.55 -1.90
CA SER A 369 -19.34 -7.19 -2.21
C SER A 369 -19.66 -6.83 -3.66
N GLU A 370 -19.82 -5.54 -3.95
CA GLU A 370 -20.09 -5.08 -5.31
C GLU A 370 -18.99 -5.52 -6.29
N VAL A 371 -17.73 -5.55 -5.84
CA VAL A 371 -16.61 -6.05 -6.65
C VAL A 371 -16.82 -7.53 -6.97
N ALA A 372 -17.06 -8.39 -5.98
CA ALA A 372 -17.30 -9.80 -6.21
C ALA A 372 -18.50 -10.04 -7.14
N VAL A 373 -19.64 -9.37 -6.87
CA VAL A 373 -20.87 -9.50 -7.66
C VAL A 373 -20.66 -9.09 -9.11
N ARG A 374 -19.98 -7.96 -9.38
CA ARG A 374 -19.72 -7.51 -10.75
C ARG A 374 -18.87 -8.50 -11.55
N TYR A 375 -17.86 -9.10 -10.93
CA TYR A 375 -17.02 -10.10 -11.58
C TYR A 375 -17.67 -11.49 -11.63
N GLU A 376 -18.73 -11.73 -10.86
CA GLU A 376 -19.50 -12.97 -10.88
C GLU A 376 -20.66 -12.95 -11.88
N THR A 377 -21.35 -11.81 -11.99
CA THR A 377 -22.62 -11.73 -12.74
C THR A 377 -22.47 -11.16 -14.14
N LYS A 378 -21.36 -10.46 -14.44
CA LYS A 378 -21.15 -9.78 -15.73
C LYS A 378 -20.21 -10.62 -16.61
N PRO A 379 -20.69 -11.26 -17.69
CA PRO A 379 -19.88 -12.17 -18.52
C PRO A 379 -18.57 -11.54 -19.02
N GLN A 380 -18.62 -10.26 -19.40
CA GLN A 380 -17.43 -9.54 -19.88
C GLN A 380 -16.37 -9.39 -18.78
N ARG A 381 -16.77 -9.15 -17.52
CA ARG A 381 -15.84 -9.06 -16.39
C ARG A 381 -15.35 -10.44 -15.97
N GLN A 382 -16.18 -11.45 -16.05
CA GLN A 382 -15.75 -12.85 -15.82
C GLN A 382 -14.59 -13.24 -16.74
N ALA A 383 -14.66 -12.85 -18.01
CA ALA A 383 -13.60 -13.14 -19.00
C ALA A 383 -12.27 -12.42 -18.69
N LEU A 384 -12.29 -11.36 -17.84
CA LEU A 384 -11.10 -10.59 -17.50
C LEU A 384 -10.42 -11.05 -16.21
N ALA A 385 -11.01 -11.97 -15.47
CA ALA A 385 -10.52 -12.36 -14.16
C ALA A 385 -10.48 -13.88 -13.96
N ILE A 386 -9.41 -14.37 -13.38
CA ILE A 386 -9.42 -15.65 -12.70
C ILE A 386 -9.94 -15.43 -11.30
N ARG A 387 -11.10 -16.01 -11.00
CA ARG A 387 -11.72 -15.96 -9.67
C ARG A 387 -11.34 -17.19 -8.86
N VAL A 388 -10.95 -16.94 -7.62
CA VAL A 388 -10.67 -17.96 -6.61
C VAL A 388 -11.46 -17.64 -5.36
N THR A 389 -12.19 -18.61 -4.86
CA THR A 389 -12.91 -18.52 -3.59
C THR A 389 -12.07 -19.20 -2.50
N LEU A 390 -11.85 -18.52 -1.41
CA LEU A 390 -11.15 -19.08 -0.25
C LEU A 390 -12.17 -19.72 0.68
N ASP A 391 -12.17 -21.04 0.71
CA ASP A 391 -12.93 -21.77 1.70
C ASP A 391 -12.30 -21.65 3.09
N PRO A 392 -13.09 -21.65 4.16
CA PRO A 392 -12.58 -21.74 5.51
C PRO A 392 -11.72 -23.01 5.66
N LEU A 393 -10.59 -22.91 6.36
CA LEU A 393 -9.76 -24.07 6.64
C LEU A 393 -10.59 -25.16 7.34
N SER A 394 -10.49 -26.39 6.82
CA SER A 394 -11.07 -27.58 7.44
C SER A 394 -10.47 -27.86 8.81
N GLN A 395 -11.10 -28.71 9.58
CA GLN A 395 -10.57 -29.11 10.90
C GLN A 395 -9.18 -29.76 10.78
N THR A 396 -8.99 -30.61 9.79
CA THR A 396 -7.70 -31.27 9.51
C THR A 396 -6.61 -30.25 9.16
N GLU A 397 -6.95 -29.22 8.40
CA GLU A 397 -6.00 -28.14 8.06
C GLU A 397 -5.68 -27.28 9.28
N LEU A 398 -6.64 -27.01 10.17
CA LEU A 398 -6.39 -26.32 11.43
C LEU A 398 -5.49 -27.12 12.36
N GLU A 399 -5.71 -28.44 12.44
CA GLU A 399 -4.81 -29.34 13.20
C GLU A 399 -3.38 -29.31 12.67
N GLY A 400 -3.22 -29.34 11.33
CA GLY A 400 -1.93 -29.20 10.68
C GLY A 400 -1.28 -27.85 10.93
N LEU A 401 -2.06 -26.76 10.90
CA LEU A 401 -1.60 -25.42 11.25
C LEU A 401 -1.16 -25.35 12.72
N GLY A 402 -1.95 -25.93 13.64
CA GLY A 402 -1.59 -26.03 15.06
C GLY A 402 -0.28 -26.77 15.29
N ARG A 403 -0.08 -27.88 14.57
CA ARG A 403 1.20 -28.64 14.62
C ARG A 403 2.37 -27.78 14.12
N SER A 404 2.20 -27.07 13.04
CA SER A 404 3.22 -26.16 12.52
C SER A 404 3.57 -25.06 13.54
N ILE A 405 2.59 -24.44 14.17
CA ILE A 405 2.83 -23.43 15.22
C ILE A 405 3.60 -24.03 16.39
N LEU A 406 3.24 -25.24 16.83
CA LEU A 406 3.90 -25.94 17.92
C LEU A 406 5.39 -26.22 17.61
N GLU A 407 5.71 -26.64 16.39
CA GLU A 407 7.09 -26.83 15.94
C GLU A 407 7.89 -25.52 15.95
N TRP A 408 7.31 -24.43 15.44
CA TRP A 408 7.95 -23.13 15.46
C TRP A 408 8.14 -22.59 16.87
N TYR A 409 7.15 -22.81 17.75
CA TYR A 409 7.23 -22.43 19.16
C TYR A 409 8.36 -23.18 19.88
N ALA A 410 8.47 -24.50 19.66
CA ALA A 410 9.54 -25.32 20.22
C ALA A 410 10.94 -24.84 19.79
N ARG A 411 11.10 -24.42 18.53
CA ARG A 411 12.35 -23.83 18.03
C ARG A 411 12.65 -22.46 18.66
N ALA A 412 11.60 -21.65 18.91
CA ALA A 412 11.72 -20.31 19.45
C ALA A 412 12.19 -20.30 20.90
N TYR A 413 11.60 -21.14 21.75
CA TYR A 413 11.71 -21.03 23.21
C TYR A 413 12.42 -22.21 23.90
N ASP A 414 12.70 -23.28 23.17
CA ASP A 414 13.38 -24.49 23.73
C ASP A 414 12.77 -24.95 25.09
N SER A 415 11.45 -24.88 25.19
CA SER A 415 10.73 -25.09 26.44
C SER A 415 10.53 -26.56 26.70
N ARG A 416 11.01 -27.04 27.86
CA ARG A 416 10.77 -28.42 28.32
C ARG A 416 9.31 -28.67 28.66
N SER A 417 8.58 -27.62 29.07
CA SER A 417 7.17 -27.68 29.48
C SER A 417 6.19 -27.96 28.33
N ILE A 418 6.59 -27.68 27.11
CA ILE A 418 5.76 -27.99 25.91
C ILE A 418 6.08 -29.38 25.32
N ARG A 419 7.12 -30.08 25.84
CA ARG A 419 7.40 -31.47 25.45
C ARG A 419 6.24 -32.37 25.90
N GLY A 420 5.51 -32.93 24.94
CA GLY A 420 4.33 -33.76 25.22
C GLY A 420 3.00 -33.08 24.93
N VAL A 421 2.97 -31.78 24.60
CA VAL A 421 1.77 -31.14 24.06
C VAL A 421 1.49 -31.70 22.68
N ARG A 422 0.32 -32.27 22.49
CA ARG A 422 -0.12 -32.82 21.19
C ARG A 422 -1.05 -31.82 20.49
N PRO A 423 -1.14 -31.88 19.17
CA PRO A 423 -2.08 -31.07 18.42
C PRO A 423 -3.54 -31.21 18.88
N GLU A 424 -3.91 -32.41 19.33
CA GLU A 424 -5.25 -32.71 19.90
C GLU A 424 -5.51 -31.92 21.17
N ASP A 425 -4.50 -31.74 22.04
CA ASP A 425 -4.63 -30.97 23.28
C ASP A 425 -4.91 -29.49 22.96
N VAL A 426 -4.25 -28.96 21.94
CA VAL A 426 -4.48 -27.62 21.43
C VAL A 426 -5.90 -27.47 20.84
N MET A 427 -6.34 -28.45 20.04
CA MET A 427 -7.65 -28.44 19.42
C MET A 427 -8.78 -28.56 20.45
N SER A 428 -8.59 -29.33 21.55
CA SER A 428 -9.59 -29.47 22.60
C SER A 428 -9.85 -28.14 23.33
N VAL A 429 -8.85 -27.30 23.48
CA VAL A 429 -8.95 -25.99 24.17
C VAL A 429 -9.38 -24.87 23.23
N VAL A 430 -8.77 -24.80 22.06
CA VAL A 430 -8.95 -23.68 21.12
C VAL A 430 -10.08 -23.96 20.13
N GLY A 431 -10.26 -25.22 19.72
CA GLY A 431 -11.22 -25.63 18.68
C GLY A 431 -12.69 -25.32 19.02
N ASN A 432 -13.06 -25.45 20.29
CA ASN A 432 -14.43 -25.21 20.79
C ASN A 432 -14.84 -23.72 20.78
N GLN A 433 -13.88 -22.81 20.63
CA GLN A 433 -14.12 -21.35 20.59
C GLN A 433 -14.22 -20.77 19.17
N LEU A 434 -14.14 -21.61 18.16
CA LEU A 434 -13.97 -21.21 16.77
C LEU A 434 -15.30 -21.09 16.01
N SER A 435 -16.28 -20.43 16.56
CA SER A 435 -17.49 -20.05 15.83
C SER A 435 -17.41 -18.60 15.33
N GLY A 436 -17.86 -18.35 14.09
CA GLY A 436 -18.00 -17.00 13.52
C GLY A 436 -16.81 -16.50 12.73
N TYR A 437 -16.83 -15.18 12.48
CA TYR A 437 -15.83 -14.45 11.70
C TYR A 437 -14.44 -14.50 12.35
N ASP A 438 -13.39 -14.44 11.54
CA ASP A 438 -11.99 -14.38 11.99
C ASP A 438 -11.45 -15.68 12.61
N ARG A 439 -12.04 -16.84 12.21
CA ARG A 439 -11.76 -18.16 12.76
C ARG A 439 -10.27 -18.50 12.77
N VAL A 440 -9.57 -18.30 11.65
CA VAL A 440 -8.15 -18.66 11.52
C VAL A 440 -7.27 -17.79 12.42
N ARG A 441 -7.53 -16.47 12.44
CA ARG A 441 -6.77 -15.53 13.28
C ARG A 441 -6.96 -15.83 14.76
N ARG A 442 -8.19 -16.12 15.20
CA ARG A 442 -8.49 -16.53 16.58
C ARG A 442 -7.80 -17.84 16.94
N PHE A 443 -7.81 -18.80 16.01
CA PHE A 443 -7.12 -20.07 16.19
C PHE A 443 -5.63 -19.85 16.40
N VAL A 444 -4.96 -19.13 15.53
CA VAL A 444 -3.51 -18.86 15.60
C VAL A 444 -3.15 -18.19 16.94
N LYS A 445 -3.89 -17.15 17.34
CA LYS A 445 -3.68 -16.47 18.63
C LYS A 445 -3.91 -17.39 19.80
N GLY A 446 -5.01 -18.14 19.80
CA GLY A 446 -5.35 -19.07 20.87
C GLY A 446 -4.33 -20.19 21.04
N VAL A 447 -3.77 -20.70 19.94
CA VAL A 447 -2.68 -21.71 20.00
C VAL A 447 -1.44 -21.11 20.65
N VAL A 448 -1.02 -19.92 20.26
CA VAL A 448 0.17 -19.27 20.84
C VAL A 448 -0.06 -18.96 22.33
N GLU A 449 -1.23 -18.42 22.67
CA GLU A 449 -1.60 -18.14 24.08
C GLU A 449 -1.62 -19.43 24.94
N PHE A 450 -2.19 -20.51 24.43
CA PHE A 450 -2.17 -21.81 25.10
C PHE A 450 -0.75 -22.29 25.37
N LEU A 451 0.15 -22.17 24.39
CA LEU A 451 1.54 -22.55 24.52
C LEU A 451 2.30 -21.65 25.50
N ASP A 452 2.01 -20.34 25.51
CA ASP A 452 2.57 -19.39 26.48
C ASP A 452 2.18 -19.79 27.93
N ILE A 453 0.90 -20.03 28.18
CA ILE A 453 0.42 -20.46 29.51
C ILE A 453 1.12 -21.75 29.96
N ARG A 454 1.24 -22.74 29.08
CA ARG A 454 1.91 -23.99 29.35
C ARG A 454 3.42 -23.84 29.57
N SER A 455 4.05 -22.84 28.95
CA SER A 455 5.50 -22.61 29.12
C SER A 455 5.85 -21.95 30.45
N PHE A 456 4.88 -21.29 31.10
CA PHE A 456 5.04 -20.64 32.40
C PHE A 456 4.56 -21.52 33.57
N ALA A 457 3.81 -22.58 33.29
CA ALA A 457 3.38 -23.56 34.30
C ALA A 457 4.45 -24.65 34.49
#